data_9a3eb125e9da92f683619cfa2e656ea9
#
_entry.id   9a3eb125e9da92f683619cfa2e656ea9
#
_cell.length_a   1.000
_cell.length_b   1.000
_cell.length_c   1.000
_cell.angle_alpha   90.00
_cell.angle_beta   90.00
_cell.angle_gamma   90.00
#
_symmetry.space_group_name_H-M   'P 1'
#
loop_
_entity.id
_entity.type
_entity.pdbx_description
1 polymer ?
#
loop_
_entity_poly.entity_id
_entity_poly.type
_entity_poly.pdbx_seq_one_letter_code
_entity_poly.pdbx_strand_id
1 'polypeptide(L)'
;MWYAFDNLTGNSVSLKTRMKSEAEQKINAMNETERQPSISLGLAKVYLNATDPKLATRTWQEVMENIVTKKTDETQRRWDTAIKDRNFDYIRNLRVAETRPEHFDKALADGKVSTNVYLRRIHNHALGMEWLLKSVIPRLQWPKPVFKDKRAITAEEHAAIIQREQNLERRDFYELLWLTGAAQSDGACLLAEDINWNTRTICFTRKKLKSRGTNIEPTLFRFSADIEVVLKRRPAVGQLFPYLCTVRAGDRATEFKQRCVGLGISGVSLHSYRYAWAERALKCGFPERFAQQALGHNSKAVHRAYAKHAEVTVPSLDDWEKEWEKNPQRNAQPKLLPVDFRSPLAAISQSN
;
A
#
# COMPACT_ATOMS: atom_id res chain seq x y z
N MET A 1 -26.04 -47.23 1.84
CA MET A 1 -25.03 -46.26 2.33
C MET A 1 -25.11 -46.28 3.84
N TRP A 2 -23.96 -46.34 4.53
CA TRP A 2 -23.92 -46.40 6.00
C TRP A 2 -23.73 -44.99 6.59
N TYR A 3 -24.31 -44.78 7.80
CA TYR A 3 -24.25 -43.50 8.52
C TYR A 3 -23.78 -43.77 9.95
N ALA A 4 -22.96 -42.89 10.49
CA ALA A 4 -22.65 -42.83 11.90
C ALA A 4 -23.66 -41.88 12.58
N PHE A 5 -24.26 -42.34 13.69
CA PHE A 5 -25.17 -41.55 14.51
C PHE A 5 -24.49 -41.19 15.81
N ASP A 6 -24.43 -39.89 16.12
CA ASP A 6 -23.86 -39.38 17.36
C ASP A 6 -24.99 -39.27 18.41
N ASN A 7 -24.88 -40.06 19.44
CA ASN A 7 -25.87 -40.10 20.52
C ASN A 7 -25.87 -38.88 21.42
N LEU A 8 -24.81 -38.04 21.39
CA LEU A 8 -24.71 -36.83 22.21
C LEU A 8 -25.31 -35.62 21.50
N THR A 9 -25.07 -35.48 20.21
CA THR A 9 -25.53 -34.33 19.44
C THR A 9 -26.78 -34.60 18.61
N GLY A 10 -27.18 -35.86 18.45
CA GLY A 10 -28.32 -36.27 17.62
C GLY A 10 -28.08 -36.20 16.12
N ASN A 11 -26.86 -35.93 15.67
CA ASN A 11 -26.52 -35.76 14.27
C ASN A 11 -26.09 -37.07 13.59
N SER A 12 -26.39 -37.18 12.29
CA SER A 12 -25.96 -38.31 11.46
C SER A 12 -24.97 -37.86 10.41
N VAL A 13 -23.83 -38.56 10.28
CA VAL A 13 -22.81 -38.32 9.28
C VAL A 13 -22.69 -39.50 8.33
N SER A 14 -22.71 -39.26 7.03
CA SER A 14 -22.53 -40.31 6.02
C SER A 14 -21.10 -40.81 6.00
N LEU A 15 -20.93 -42.14 6.11
CA LEU A 15 -19.63 -42.81 6.03
C LEU A 15 -19.14 -43.01 4.59
N LYS A 16 -19.94 -42.61 3.60
CA LYS A 16 -19.62 -42.68 2.16
C LYS A 16 -19.18 -44.09 1.69
N THR A 17 -19.73 -45.14 2.32
CA THR A 17 -19.49 -46.53 1.93
C THR A 17 -20.79 -47.34 1.95
N ARG A 18 -20.84 -48.43 1.14
CA ARG A 18 -21.90 -49.41 1.15
C ARG A 18 -21.48 -50.74 1.78
N MET A 19 -20.16 -50.89 2.03
CA MET A 19 -19.60 -52.10 2.64
C MET A 19 -19.66 -51.98 4.16
N LYS A 20 -20.22 -53.02 4.82
CA LYS A 20 -20.39 -53.05 6.28
C LYS A 20 -19.03 -53.01 7.01
N SER A 21 -18.06 -53.80 6.55
CA SER A 21 -16.72 -53.87 7.14
C SER A 21 -15.98 -52.55 7.11
N GLU A 22 -16.11 -51.84 6.01
CA GLU A 22 -15.50 -50.50 5.87
C GLU A 22 -16.20 -49.43 6.73
N ALA A 23 -17.53 -49.56 6.88
CA ALA A 23 -18.30 -48.69 7.76
C ALA A 23 -17.92 -48.89 9.24
N GLU A 24 -17.77 -50.17 9.65
CA GLU A 24 -17.33 -50.51 11.01
C GLU A 24 -15.91 -50.01 11.30
N GLN A 25 -14.98 -50.14 10.36
CA GLN A 25 -13.63 -49.60 10.51
C GLN A 25 -13.64 -48.05 10.67
N LYS A 26 -14.47 -47.37 9.88
CA LYS A 26 -14.60 -45.90 9.98
C LYS A 26 -15.24 -45.47 11.30
N ILE A 27 -16.27 -46.16 11.78
CA ILE A 27 -16.88 -45.89 13.10
C ILE A 27 -15.91 -46.15 14.24
N ASN A 28 -15.18 -47.25 14.18
CA ASN A 28 -14.19 -47.57 15.20
C ASN A 28 -13.07 -46.54 15.23
N ALA A 29 -12.58 -46.08 14.07
CA ALA A 29 -11.59 -45.02 13.98
C ALA A 29 -12.11 -43.69 14.52
N MET A 30 -13.36 -43.32 14.26
CA MET A 30 -14.00 -42.11 14.83
C MET A 30 -14.13 -42.19 16.34
N ASN A 31 -14.62 -43.34 16.88
CA ASN A 31 -14.75 -43.57 18.31
C ASN A 31 -13.38 -43.58 19.02
N GLU A 32 -12.35 -44.11 18.39
CA GLU A 32 -11.01 -44.16 18.94
C GLU A 32 -10.35 -42.76 18.94
N THR A 33 -10.65 -41.92 17.92
CA THR A 33 -10.22 -40.53 17.87
C THR A 33 -10.87 -39.70 18.97
N GLU A 34 -12.13 -39.93 19.31
CA GLU A 34 -12.82 -39.27 20.43
C GLU A 34 -12.31 -39.74 21.80
N ARG A 35 -12.05 -41.07 21.94
CA ARG A 35 -11.56 -41.65 23.20
C ARG A 35 -10.11 -41.34 23.51
N GLN A 36 -9.29 -41.04 22.50
CA GLN A 36 -7.86 -40.77 22.67
C GLN A 36 -7.38 -39.55 21.87
N PRO A 37 -7.85 -38.34 22.22
CA PRO A 37 -7.44 -37.10 21.52
C PRO A 37 -5.92 -36.90 21.51
N SER A 38 -5.21 -37.37 22.53
CA SER A 38 -3.76 -37.29 22.66
C SER A 38 -3.00 -38.13 21.63
N ILE A 39 -3.55 -39.32 21.25
CA ILE A 39 -2.92 -40.19 20.22
C ILE A 39 -3.12 -39.60 18.83
N SER A 40 -4.33 -39.09 18.52
CA SER A 40 -4.59 -38.40 17.25
C SER A 40 -3.72 -37.16 17.06
N LEU A 41 -3.52 -36.41 18.13
CA LEU A 41 -2.60 -35.26 18.14
C LEU A 41 -1.14 -35.70 17.98
N GLY A 42 -0.76 -36.84 18.58
CA GLY A 42 0.55 -37.46 18.45
C GLY A 42 0.86 -37.90 17.02
N LEU A 43 -0.07 -38.62 16.39
CA LEU A 43 0.04 -39.06 14.99
C LEU A 43 0.09 -37.88 14.01
N ALA A 44 -0.73 -36.85 14.21
CA ALA A 44 -0.68 -35.64 13.42
C ALA A 44 0.67 -34.94 13.56
N LYS A 45 1.22 -34.87 14.78
CA LYS A 45 2.57 -34.29 15.02
C LYS A 45 3.68 -35.09 14.32
N VAL A 46 3.60 -36.43 14.32
CA VAL A 46 4.58 -37.29 13.62
C VAL A 46 4.49 -37.09 12.12
N TYR A 47 3.31 -37.03 11.55
CA TYR A 47 3.12 -36.81 10.12
C TYR A 47 3.63 -35.41 9.69
N LEU A 48 3.33 -34.40 10.46
CA LEU A 48 3.79 -33.02 10.21
C LEU A 48 5.31 -32.90 10.34
N ASN A 49 5.91 -33.58 11.31
CA ASN A 49 7.37 -33.61 11.50
C ASN A 49 8.10 -34.35 10.38
N ALA A 50 7.46 -35.26 9.66
CA ALA A 50 8.05 -35.93 8.50
C ALA A 50 8.31 -34.98 7.32
N THR A 51 7.50 -33.93 7.20
CA THR A 51 7.61 -32.92 6.14
C THR A 51 8.47 -31.71 6.57
N ASP A 52 8.32 -31.26 7.81
CA ASP A 52 9.15 -30.19 8.41
C ASP A 52 9.34 -30.47 9.91
N PRO A 53 10.53 -30.91 10.37
CA PRO A 53 10.77 -31.22 11.77
C PRO A 53 10.47 -30.07 12.74
N LYS A 54 10.52 -28.84 12.26
CA LYS A 54 10.22 -27.63 13.07
C LYS A 54 8.75 -27.26 13.09
N LEU A 55 7.89 -27.91 12.27
CA LEU A 55 6.50 -27.50 12.13
C LEU A 55 5.74 -27.54 13.47
N ALA A 56 5.98 -28.56 14.30
CA ALA A 56 5.35 -28.72 15.60
C ALA A 56 5.89 -27.79 16.70
N THR A 57 7.10 -27.30 16.55
CA THR A 57 7.80 -26.51 17.58
C THR A 57 7.95 -25.04 17.22
N ARG A 58 7.78 -24.68 15.94
CA ARG A 58 7.97 -23.32 15.44
C ARG A 58 7.10 -22.32 16.18
N THR A 59 7.73 -21.23 16.66
CA THR A 59 7.07 -20.13 17.36
C THR A 59 6.76 -18.97 16.43
N TRP A 60 5.87 -18.08 16.85
CA TRP A 60 5.62 -16.83 16.12
C TRP A 60 6.86 -15.90 16.11
N GLN A 61 7.73 -16.00 17.09
CA GLN A 61 9.01 -15.29 17.08
C GLN A 61 9.85 -15.71 15.87
N GLU A 62 9.99 -17.01 15.63
CA GLU A 62 10.74 -17.53 14.47
C GLU A 62 10.11 -17.11 13.14
N VAL A 63 8.77 -17.03 13.08
CA VAL A 63 8.07 -16.51 11.89
C VAL A 63 8.41 -15.03 11.64
N MET A 64 8.39 -14.21 12.69
CA MET A 64 8.74 -12.79 12.62
C MET A 64 10.18 -12.58 12.18
N GLU A 65 11.11 -13.30 12.77
CA GLU A 65 12.55 -13.25 12.42
C GLU A 65 12.80 -13.69 10.98
N ASN A 66 12.13 -14.74 10.52
CA ASN A 66 12.24 -15.18 9.13
C ASN A 66 11.74 -14.12 8.13
N ILE A 67 10.71 -13.37 8.48
CA ILE A 67 10.28 -12.24 7.64
C ILE A 67 11.36 -11.17 7.57
N VAL A 68 11.97 -10.84 8.70
CA VAL A 68 13.01 -9.80 8.79
C VAL A 68 14.21 -10.17 7.93
N THR A 69 14.69 -11.42 8.01
CA THR A 69 15.87 -11.88 7.25
C THR A 69 15.65 -11.83 5.73
N LYS A 70 14.39 -11.93 5.27
CA LYS A 70 14.02 -11.86 3.84
C LYS A 70 13.83 -10.42 3.32
N LYS A 71 14.04 -9.42 4.16
CA LYS A 71 13.89 -8.00 3.78
C LYS A 71 15.24 -7.33 3.74
N THR A 72 15.31 -6.25 2.98
CA THR A 72 16.51 -5.45 2.80
C THR A 72 16.28 -4.00 3.21
N ASP A 73 17.35 -3.32 3.55
CA ASP A 73 17.42 -1.87 3.76
C ASP A 73 16.34 -1.30 4.70
N GLU A 74 15.70 -0.24 4.26
CA GLU A 74 14.65 0.47 4.99
C GLU A 74 13.45 -0.42 5.33
N THR A 75 13.14 -1.42 4.49
CA THR A 75 12.06 -2.35 4.76
C THR A 75 12.41 -3.28 5.92
N GLN A 76 13.65 -3.74 5.99
CA GLN A 76 14.15 -4.55 7.09
C GLN A 76 14.06 -3.78 8.41
N ARG A 77 14.59 -2.54 8.45
CA ARG A 77 14.51 -1.67 9.65
C ARG A 77 13.08 -1.48 10.16
N ARG A 78 12.12 -1.31 9.25
CA ARG A 78 10.68 -1.20 9.61
C ARG A 78 10.15 -2.47 10.22
N TRP A 79 10.54 -3.62 9.70
CA TRP A 79 10.14 -4.91 10.26
C TRP A 79 10.81 -5.15 11.61
N ASP A 80 12.09 -4.85 11.76
CA ASP A 80 12.82 -4.91 13.05
C ASP A 80 12.14 -4.09 14.14
N THR A 81 11.62 -2.92 13.77
CA THR A 81 10.86 -2.08 14.70
C THR A 81 9.49 -2.67 14.98
N ALA A 82 8.80 -3.16 13.95
CA ALA A 82 7.43 -3.66 14.05
C ALA A 82 7.32 -4.93 14.90
N ILE A 83 8.26 -5.85 14.78
CA ILE A 83 8.26 -7.10 15.57
C ILE A 83 8.55 -6.88 17.06
N LYS A 84 9.04 -5.70 17.45
CA LYS A 84 9.24 -5.28 18.84
C LYS A 84 7.98 -4.70 19.49
N ASP A 85 6.84 -4.68 18.79
CA ASP A 85 5.56 -4.28 19.35
C ASP A 85 5.21 -5.21 20.52
N ARG A 86 4.96 -4.64 21.70
CA ARG A 86 4.63 -5.37 22.95
C ARG A 86 3.35 -6.21 22.81
N ASN A 87 2.44 -5.82 21.92
CA ASN A 87 1.22 -6.59 21.68
C ASN A 87 1.52 -7.97 21.07
N PHE A 88 2.68 -8.16 20.44
CA PHE A 88 3.11 -9.47 19.95
C PHE A 88 3.65 -10.37 21.06
N ASP A 89 3.92 -9.87 22.26
CA ASP A 89 4.37 -10.68 23.39
C ASP A 89 3.31 -11.73 23.78
N TYR A 90 2.01 -11.45 23.54
CA TYR A 90 0.93 -12.42 23.70
C TYR A 90 1.07 -13.68 22.84
N ILE A 91 1.77 -13.58 21.72
CA ILE A 91 1.90 -14.70 20.78
C ILE A 91 3.35 -15.12 20.54
N ARG A 92 4.33 -14.31 20.89
CA ARG A 92 5.74 -14.47 20.53
C ARG A 92 6.27 -15.88 20.77
N ASN A 93 6.05 -16.41 21.96
CA ASN A 93 6.51 -17.73 22.38
C ASN A 93 5.49 -18.84 22.12
N LEU A 94 4.33 -18.50 21.58
CA LEU A 94 3.29 -19.46 21.24
C LEU A 94 3.69 -20.24 19.98
N ARG A 95 3.47 -21.53 19.99
CA ARG A 95 3.66 -22.36 18.81
C ARG A 95 2.63 -22.04 17.74
N VAL A 96 3.07 -21.95 16.49
CA VAL A 96 2.21 -21.65 15.35
C VAL A 96 1.07 -22.69 15.25
N ALA A 97 1.40 -23.97 15.43
CA ALA A 97 0.44 -25.07 15.36
C ALA A 97 -0.61 -25.09 16.49
N GLU A 98 -0.33 -24.42 17.63
CA GLU A 98 -1.21 -24.39 18.81
C GLU A 98 -2.02 -23.09 18.88
N THR A 99 -1.89 -22.23 17.86
CA THR A 99 -2.53 -20.91 17.86
C THR A 99 -4.04 -21.00 17.64
N ARG A 100 -4.78 -20.31 18.51
CA ARG A 100 -6.24 -20.16 18.44
C ARG A 100 -6.62 -18.71 18.19
N PRO A 101 -7.83 -18.42 17.70
CA PRO A 101 -8.30 -17.06 17.47
C PRO A 101 -8.11 -16.12 18.67
N GLU A 102 -8.39 -16.62 19.88
CA GLU A 102 -8.36 -15.80 21.12
C GLU A 102 -6.96 -15.25 21.42
N HIS A 103 -5.90 -15.92 20.96
CA HIS A 103 -4.54 -15.42 21.12
C HIS A 103 -4.28 -14.17 20.24
N PHE A 104 -4.83 -14.16 19.03
CA PHE A 104 -4.74 -13.02 18.14
C PHE A 104 -5.66 -11.88 18.58
N ASP A 105 -6.85 -12.21 19.08
CA ASP A 105 -7.81 -11.23 19.58
C ASP A 105 -7.21 -10.40 20.71
N LYS A 106 -6.46 -11.01 21.64
CA LYS A 106 -5.73 -10.29 22.70
C LYS A 106 -4.72 -9.30 22.12
N ALA A 107 -3.91 -9.74 21.16
CA ALA A 107 -2.91 -8.89 20.51
C ALA A 107 -3.56 -7.74 19.71
N LEU A 108 -4.76 -7.96 19.18
CA LEU A 108 -5.52 -6.97 18.40
C LEU A 108 -6.30 -6.00 19.29
N ALA A 109 -6.83 -6.44 20.42
CA ALA A 109 -7.61 -5.62 21.35
C ALA A 109 -6.79 -4.44 21.90
N ASP A 110 -5.56 -4.71 22.33
CA ASP A 110 -4.63 -3.71 22.86
C ASP A 110 -3.80 -3.04 21.77
N GLY A 111 -3.90 -3.56 20.55
CA GLY A 111 -3.06 -3.19 19.42
C GLY A 111 -3.50 -1.93 18.70
N LYS A 112 -2.51 -1.29 18.06
CA LYS A 112 -2.73 -0.16 17.14
C LYS A 112 -3.03 -0.67 15.73
N VAL A 113 -3.39 0.25 14.83
CA VAL A 113 -3.55 -0.06 13.39
C VAL A 113 -2.32 -0.77 12.81
N SER A 114 -1.12 -0.36 13.22
CA SER A 114 0.14 -1.02 12.81
C SER A 114 0.20 -2.46 13.28
N THR A 115 -0.18 -2.74 14.54
CA THR A 115 -0.22 -4.09 15.10
C THR A 115 -1.09 -5.01 14.25
N ASN A 116 -2.32 -4.56 13.92
CA ASN A 116 -3.23 -5.31 13.04
C ASN A 116 -2.61 -5.59 11.65
N VAL A 117 -2.05 -4.55 11.00
CA VAL A 117 -1.44 -4.69 9.67
C VAL A 117 -0.25 -5.66 9.68
N TYR A 118 0.61 -5.59 10.69
CA TYR A 118 1.77 -6.47 10.79
C TYR A 118 1.37 -7.88 11.21
N LEU A 119 0.46 -8.05 12.18
CA LEU A 119 -0.05 -9.38 12.58
C LEU A 119 -0.65 -10.13 11.39
N ARG A 120 -1.46 -9.44 10.59
CA ARG A 120 -2.03 -10.04 9.38
C ARG A 120 -0.96 -10.46 8.36
N ARG A 121 0.12 -9.69 8.24
CA ARG A 121 1.24 -10.03 7.36
C ARG A 121 2.04 -11.22 7.90
N ILE A 122 2.28 -11.28 9.21
CA ILE A 122 2.95 -12.40 9.89
C ILE A 122 2.13 -13.69 9.71
N HIS A 123 0.83 -13.61 9.96
CA HIS A 123 -0.11 -14.70 9.75
C HIS A 123 -0.11 -15.20 8.30
N ASN A 124 -0.25 -14.29 7.32
CA ASN A 124 -0.24 -14.66 5.91
C ASN A 124 1.12 -15.21 5.45
N HIS A 125 2.23 -14.78 6.06
CA HIS A 125 3.53 -15.36 5.80
C HIS A 125 3.61 -16.80 6.29
N ALA A 126 3.14 -17.10 7.51
CA ALA A 126 3.10 -18.45 8.04
C ALA A 126 2.21 -19.38 7.20
N LEU A 127 1.06 -18.89 6.69
CA LEU A 127 0.21 -19.61 5.74
C LEU A 127 0.93 -19.89 4.41
N GLY A 128 1.56 -18.87 3.83
CA GLY A 128 2.27 -18.99 2.55
C GLY A 128 3.53 -19.85 2.61
N MET A 129 4.08 -20.05 3.81
CA MET A 129 5.20 -20.96 4.08
C MET A 129 4.74 -22.36 4.50
N GLU A 130 3.43 -22.61 4.51
CA GLU A 130 2.82 -23.86 4.96
C GLU A 130 3.15 -24.24 6.42
N TRP A 131 3.59 -23.25 7.22
CA TRP A 131 3.83 -23.42 8.67
C TRP A 131 2.55 -23.35 9.49
N LEU A 132 1.48 -22.81 8.90
CA LEU A 132 0.14 -22.74 9.43
C LEU A 132 -0.80 -23.40 8.41
N LEU A 133 -1.43 -24.50 8.79
CA LEU A 133 -2.25 -25.32 7.88
C LEU A 133 -3.56 -24.65 7.50
N LYS A 134 -4.10 -23.82 8.39
CA LYS A 134 -5.35 -23.08 8.17
C LYS A 134 -5.28 -21.70 8.80
N SER A 135 -6.09 -20.79 8.30
CA SER A 135 -6.17 -19.44 8.86
C SER A 135 -6.63 -19.47 10.32
N VAL A 136 -5.90 -18.77 11.20
CA VAL A 136 -6.30 -18.59 12.61
C VAL A 136 -7.58 -17.76 12.68
N ILE A 137 -7.60 -16.61 12.00
CA ILE A 137 -8.81 -15.80 11.83
C ILE A 137 -9.18 -15.82 10.35
N PRO A 138 -10.40 -16.26 9.98
CA PRO A 138 -10.88 -16.23 8.60
C PRO A 138 -10.80 -14.82 8.01
N ARG A 139 -10.51 -14.73 6.70
CA ARG A 139 -10.30 -13.45 6.01
C ARG A 139 -11.44 -12.45 6.21
N LEU A 140 -12.69 -12.94 6.23
CA LEU A 140 -13.87 -12.08 6.39
C LEU A 140 -14.07 -11.61 7.84
N GLN A 141 -13.56 -12.36 8.82
CA GLN A 141 -13.65 -12.03 10.24
C GLN A 141 -12.46 -11.22 10.75
N TRP A 142 -11.42 -11.05 9.91
CA TRP A 142 -10.26 -10.25 10.31
C TRP A 142 -10.66 -8.79 10.51
N PRO A 143 -10.38 -8.18 11.69
CA PRO A 143 -10.76 -6.80 11.97
C PRO A 143 -10.20 -5.84 10.92
N LYS A 144 -11.05 -4.97 10.38
CA LYS A 144 -10.61 -3.96 9.41
C LYS A 144 -9.79 -2.88 10.12
N PRO A 145 -8.56 -2.57 9.66
CA PRO A 145 -7.80 -1.49 10.25
C PRO A 145 -8.46 -0.14 9.91
N VAL A 146 -8.76 0.65 10.95
CA VAL A 146 -9.32 1.99 10.81
C VAL A 146 -8.17 2.99 10.78
N PHE A 147 -7.84 3.50 9.61
CA PHE A 147 -6.80 4.51 9.45
C PHE A 147 -7.35 5.89 9.79
N LYS A 148 -6.52 6.73 10.46
CA LYS A 148 -6.84 8.15 10.62
C LYS A 148 -7.00 8.80 9.27
N ASP A 149 -8.03 9.59 9.13
CA ASP A 149 -8.25 10.35 7.92
C ASP A 149 -7.14 11.39 7.71
N LYS A 150 -6.76 11.58 6.47
CA LYS A 150 -5.71 12.53 6.08
C LYS A 150 -6.36 13.58 5.21
N ARG A 151 -6.09 14.84 5.53
CA ARG A 151 -6.63 15.97 4.80
C ARG A 151 -5.56 16.71 4.00
N ALA A 152 -6.01 17.45 3.03
CA ALA A 152 -5.22 18.43 2.31
C ALA A 152 -4.87 19.64 3.20
N ILE A 153 -3.83 20.38 2.81
CA ILE A 153 -3.53 21.72 3.31
C ILE A 153 -4.40 22.68 2.48
N THR A 154 -5.08 23.62 3.13
CA THR A 154 -5.82 24.66 2.40
C THR A 154 -4.89 25.76 1.85
N ALA A 155 -5.40 26.60 0.97
CA ALA A 155 -4.62 27.71 0.42
C ALA A 155 -4.21 28.72 1.52
N GLU A 156 -5.12 28.99 2.45
CA GLU A 156 -4.93 29.90 3.58
C GLU A 156 -3.89 29.33 4.55
N GLU A 157 -3.96 28.04 4.87
CA GLU A 157 -2.98 27.35 5.69
C GLU A 157 -1.59 27.35 5.04
N HIS A 158 -1.52 27.11 3.73
CA HIS A 158 -0.27 27.18 2.98
C HIS A 158 0.32 28.61 3.06
N ALA A 159 -0.49 29.64 2.79
CA ALA A 159 -0.05 31.03 2.88
C ALA A 159 0.50 31.38 4.28
N ALA A 160 -0.20 30.95 5.34
CA ALA A 160 0.24 31.16 6.72
C ALA A 160 1.58 30.44 7.02
N ILE A 161 1.76 29.21 6.51
CA ILE A 161 3.01 28.44 6.66
C ILE A 161 4.16 29.16 5.96
N ILE A 162 3.96 29.65 4.73
CA ILE A 162 4.96 30.36 3.94
C ILE A 162 5.33 31.70 4.61
N GLN A 163 4.35 32.44 5.07
CA GLN A 163 4.57 33.74 5.74
C GLN A 163 5.39 33.60 7.03
N ARG A 164 5.15 32.53 7.79
CA ARG A 164 5.86 32.28 9.06
C ARG A 164 7.27 31.71 8.86
N GLU A 165 7.55 31.00 7.76
CA GLU A 165 8.82 30.34 7.58
C GLU A 165 9.94 31.34 7.24
N GLN A 166 10.88 31.51 8.16
CA GLN A 166 12.01 32.41 8.02
C GLN A 166 13.17 31.81 7.22
N ASN A 167 13.29 30.48 7.21
CA ASN A 167 14.33 29.80 6.46
C ASN A 167 13.94 29.72 4.98
N LEU A 168 14.71 30.41 4.12
CA LEU A 168 14.42 30.49 2.68
C LEU A 168 14.39 29.15 1.98
N GLU A 169 15.25 28.20 2.39
CA GLU A 169 15.27 26.86 1.78
C GLU A 169 14.00 26.07 2.09
N ARG A 170 13.52 26.12 3.35
CA ARG A 170 12.27 25.46 3.73
C ARG A 170 11.06 26.13 3.10
N ARG A 171 11.04 27.44 3.05
CA ARG A 171 9.95 28.19 2.41
C ARG A 171 9.81 27.79 0.95
N ASP A 172 10.90 27.84 0.18
CA ASP A 172 10.90 27.46 -1.23
C ASP A 172 10.59 25.96 -1.42
N PHE A 173 11.00 25.11 -0.48
CA PHE A 173 10.63 23.69 -0.48
C PHE A 173 9.13 23.48 -0.30
N TYR A 174 8.48 24.20 0.63
CA TYR A 174 7.03 24.10 0.82
C TYR A 174 6.27 24.69 -0.39
N GLU A 175 6.73 25.78 -0.97
CA GLU A 175 6.18 26.31 -2.23
C GLU A 175 6.30 25.30 -3.37
N LEU A 176 7.46 24.65 -3.53
CA LEU A 176 7.64 23.61 -4.55
C LEU A 176 6.68 22.43 -4.34
N LEU A 177 6.52 21.97 -3.09
CA LEU A 177 5.58 20.87 -2.78
C LEU A 177 4.12 21.27 -3.08
N TRP A 178 3.74 22.52 -2.81
CA TRP A 178 2.42 23.06 -3.13
C TRP A 178 2.17 23.09 -4.63
N LEU A 179 3.13 23.58 -5.40
CA LEU A 179 3.00 23.76 -6.84
C LEU A 179 3.08 22.45 -7.63
N THR A 180 3.85 21.46 -7.17
CA THR A 180 4.11 20.22 -7.92
C THR A 180 3.43 18.99 -7.37
N GLY A 181 3.00 18.99 -6.09
CA GLY A 181 2.54 17.80 -5.40
C GLY A 181 3.64 16.73 -5.22
N ALA A 182 4.91 17.08 -5.36
CA ALA A 182 6.04 16.16 -5.24
C ALA A 182 6.05 15.45 -3.87
N ALA A 183 6.54 14.22 -3.81
CA ALA A 183 6.78 13.57 -2.53
C ALA A 183 7.95 14.26 -1.83
N GLN A 184 7.86 14.42 -0.49
CA GLN A 184 8.86 15.17 0.27
C GLN A 184 10.32 14.75 0.04
N SER A 185 10.54 13.44 -0.18
CA SER A 185 11.90 12.92 -0.41
C SER A 185 12.36 13.14 -1.85
N ASP A 186 11.43 13.12 -2.81
CA ASP A 186 11.75 13.36 -4.21
C ASP A 186 12.05 14.88 -4.41
N GLY A 187 11.19 15.75 -3.84
CA GLY A 187 11.41 17.19 -3.88
C GLY A 187 12.68 17.65 -3.13
N ALA A 188 12.95 17.11 -1.93
CA ALA A 188 14.15 17.48 -1.16
C ALA A 188 15.47 17.07 -1.82
N CYS A 189 15.46 16.05 -2.68
CA CYS A 189 16.66 15.55 -3.36
C CYS A 189 16.68 15.86 -4.86
N LEU A 190 15.90 16.83 -5.29
CA LEU A 190 15.90 17.33 -6.65
C LEU A 190 17.21 18.05 -6.95
N LEU A 191 17.79 17.76 -8.10
CA LEU A 191 19.02 18.36 -8.57
C LEU A 191 18.73 19.52 -9.55
N ALA A 192 19.63 20.47 -9.64
CA ALA A 192 19.58 21.52 -10.66
C ALA A 192 19.66 20.92 -12.08
N GLU A 193 20.40 19.82 -12.22
CA GLU A 193 20.57 19.05 -13.47
C GLU A 193 19.30 18.32 -13.91
N ASP A 194 18.34 18.13 -12.99
CA ASP A 194 17.02 17.57 -13.31
C ASP A 194 16.09 18.61 -14.00
N ILE A 195 16.55 19.89 -14.12
CA ILE A 195 15.77 20.98 -14.69
C ILE A 195 16.25 21.26 -16.12
N ASN A 196 15.36 21.11 -17.08
CA ASN A 196 15.59 21.58 -18.43
C ASN A 196 14.91 22.94 -18.65
N TRP A 197 15.71 24.00 -18.66
CA TRP A 197 15.23 25.37 -18.83
C TRP A 197 14.67 25.65 -20.22
N ASN A 198 15.20 25.01 -21.27
CA ASN A 198 14.77 25.20 -22.65
C ASN A 198 13.36 24.63 -22.88
N THR A 199 13.10 23.44 -22.37
CA THR A 199 11.79 22.78 -22.47
C THR A 199 10.85 23.13 -21.32
N ARG A 200 11.34 23.84 -20.32
CA ARG A 200 10.65 24.19 -19.06
C ARG A 200 10.11 22.95 -18.35
N THR A 201 10.96 21.92 -18.19
CA THR A 201 10.57 20.66 -17.56
C THR A 201 11.48 20.30 -16.40
N ILE A 202 10.89 19.64 -15.39
CA ILE A 202 11.60 19.01 -14.27
C ILE A 202 11.48 17.50 -14.48
N CYS A 203 12.60 16.79 -14.37
CA CYS A 203 12.67 15.35 -14.47
C CYS A 203 12.62 14.72 -13.06
N PHE A 204 11.44 14.30 -12.61
CA PHE A 204 11.30 13.63 -11.33
C PHE A 204 11.59 12.13 -11.44
N THR A 205 12.68 11.69 -10.81
CA THR A 205 12.95 10.26 -10.63
C THR A 205 12.53 9.82 -9.23
N ARG A 206 11.56 8.91 -9.13
CA ARG A 206 11.05 8.48 -7.83
C ARG A 206 12.03 7.57 -7.10
N LYS A 207 12.60 8.04 -5.98
CA LYS A 207 13.48 7.26 -5.11
C LYS A 207 12.89 5.90 -4.71
N LYS A 208 11.60 5.87 -4.35
CA LYS A 208 10.91 4.65 -3.93
C LYS A 208 10.82 3.57 -5.01
N LEU A 209 10.91 3.95 -6.26
CA LEU A 209 10.81 3.04 -7.40
C LEU A 209 12.20 2.58 -7.86
N LYS A 210 13.22 3.42 -7.73
CA LYS A 210 14.63 3.05 -8.00
C LYS A 210 15.05 1.79 -7.22
N SER A 211 14.61 1.65 -5.98
CA SER A 211 14.95 0.49 -5.13
C SER A 211 14.29 -0.82 -5.57
N ARG A 212 13.36 -0.80 -6.52
CA ARG A 212 12.64 -1.99 -6.99
C ARG A 212 13.21 -2.60 -8.27
N GLY A 213 14.30 -2.05 -8.80
CA GLY A 213 14.96 -2.58 -10.01
C GLY A 213 14.12 -2.54 -11.29
N THR A 214 12.97 -1.86 -11.29
CA THR A 214 12.15 -1.67 -12.47
C THR A 214 12.65 -0.48 -13.27
N ASN A 215 12.75 -0.67 -14.57
CA ASN A 215 13.03 0.41 -15.53
C ASN A 215 11.85 1.38 -15.51
N ILE A 216 11.95 2.44 -14.71
CA ILE A 216 10.86 3.39 -14.53
C ILE A 216 11.24 4.65 -15.28
N GLU A 217 10.42 4.97 -16.27
CA GLU A 217 10.55 6.23 -16.96
C GLU A 217 10.37 7.39 -15.98
N PRO A 218 11.26 8.37 -15.97
CA PRO A 218 11.12 9.55 -15.14
C PRO A 218 9.89 10.34 -15.57
N THR A 219 9.23 10.97 -14.59
CA THR A 219 8.10 11.85 -14.88
C THR A 219 8.63 13.21 -15.29
N LEU A 220 8.39 13.60 -16.55
CA LEU A 220 8.63 14.96 -17.03
C LEU A 220 7.47 15.85 -16.61
N PHE A 221 7.75 16.80 -15.73
CA PHE A 221 6.78 17.75 -15.21
C PHE A 221 7.07 19.14 -15.80
N ARG A 222 6.16 19.67 -16.61
CA ARG A 222 6.30 21.03 -17.15
C ARG A 222 6.03 22.05 -16.05
N PHE A 223 6.94 22.98 -15.82
CA PHE A 223 6.80 23.98 -14.77
C PHE A 223 6.21 25.31 -15.28
N SER A 224 5.42 25.94 -14.39
CA SER A 224 4.81 27.27 -14.58
C SER A 224 5.78 28.39 -14.25
N ALA A 225 5.36 29.64 -14.46
CA ALA A 225 6.12 30.83 -14.04
C ALA A 225 6.36 30.83 -12.51
N ASP A 226 5.38 30.43 -11.71
CA ASP A 226 5.51 30.38 -10.25
C ASP A 226 6.58 29.39 -9.80
N ILE A 227 6.61 28.20 -10.42
CA ILE A 227 7.65 27.20 -10.15
C ILE A 227 9.01 27.73 -10.60
N GLU A 228 9.09 28.44 -11.74
CA GLU A 228 10.32 29.04 -12.23
C GLU A 228 10.90 30.06 -11.22
N VAL A 229 10.06 30.89 -10.59
CA VAL A 229 10.47 31.82 -9.54
C VAL A 229 11.11 31.06 -8.36
N VAL A 230 10.53 29.97 -7.92
CA VAL A 230 11.09 29.12 -6.85
C VAL A 230 12.44 28.55 -7.28
N LEU A 231 12.52 27.97 -8.48
CA LEU A 231 13.75 27.32 -8.97
C LEU A 231 14.90 28.30 -9.12
N LYS A 232 14.66 29.53 -9.61
CA LYS A 232 15.67 30.59 -9.76
C LYS A 232 16.27 31.10 -8.44
N ARG A 233 15.58 30.89 -7.32
CA ARG A 233 16.09 31.18 -5.97
C ARG A 233 17.01 30.11 -5.41
N ARG A 234 17.09 28.95 -6.07
CA ARG A 234 17.86 27.79 -5.63
C ARG A 234 19.21 27.70 -6.35
N PRO A 235 20.16 26.88 -5.82
CA PRO A 235 21.45 26.68 -6.47
C PRO A 235 21.30 26.24 -7.93
N ALA A 236 22.16 26.77 -8.79
CA ALA A 236 22.16 26.44 -10.22
C ALA A 236 22.87 25.12 -10.55
N VAL A 237 23.56 24.52 -9.58
CA VAL A 237 24.33 23.25 -9.72
C VAL A 237 24.12 22.40 -8.47
N GLY A 238 23.95 21.11 -8.65
CA GLY A 238 23.81 20.13 -7.57
C GLY A 238 22.44 20.18 -6.88
N GLN A 239 22.40 19.99 -5.57
CA GLN A 239 21.14 19.90 -4.81
C GLN A 239 20.41 21.24 -4.75
N LEU A 240 19.14 21.28 -5.14
CA LEU A 240 18.30 22.48 -4.98
C LEU A 240 18.05 22.81 -3.51
N PHE A 241 17.99 21.79 -2.66
CA PHE A 241 17.77 21.90 -1.21
C PHE A 241 18.89 21.22 -0.44
N PRO A 242 20.10 21.80 -0.39
CA PRO A 242 21.30 21.15 0.14
C PRO A 242 21.16 20.68 1.58
N TYR A 243 20.58 21.48 2.46
CA TYR A 243 20.32 21.09 3.85
C TYR A 243 19.20 20.05 3.95
N LEU A 244 18.04 20.31 3.34
CA LEU A 244 16.89 19.42 3.45
C LEU A 244 17.13 18.02 2.84
N CYS A 245 18.01 17.90 1.85
CA CYS A 245 18.39 16.62 1.28
C CYS A 245 19.10 15.72 2.31
N THR A 246 19.91 16.30 3.21
CA THR A 246 20.63 15.56 4.26
C THR A 246 19.75 15.18 5.45
N VAL A 247 18.67 15.92 5.69
CA VAL A 247 17.74 15.66 6.80
C VAL A 247 16.87 14.43 6.51
N ARG A 248 16.69 13.57 7.50
CA ARG A 248 15.82 12.39 7.36
C ARG A 248 14.36 12.80 7.13
N ALA A 249 13.64 12.01 6.34
CA ALA A 249 12.23 12.27 6.03
C ALA A 249 11.33 12.39 7.29
N GLY A 250 11.61 11.61 8.32
CA GLY A 250 10.92 11.67 9.62
C GLY A 250 11.16 12.99 10.35
N ASP A 251 12.39 13.48 10.34
CA ASP A 251 12.79 14.71 11.01
C ASP A 251 12.20 15.92 10.31
N ARG A 252 12.26 15.96 8.95
CA ARG A 252 11.53 16.99 8.16
C ARG A 252 10.05 17.02 8.48
N ALA A 253 9.41 15.83 8.61
CA ALA A 253 7.99 15.75 8.93
C ALA A 253 7.68 16.22 10.35
N THR A 254 8.55 15.93 11.32
CA THR A 254 8.41 16.37 12.71
C THR A 254 8.56 17.90 12.81
N GLU A 255 9.55 18.45 12.15
CA GLU A 255 9.81 19.86 12.09
C GLU A 255 8.64 20.63 11.43
N PHE A 256 8.13 20.15 10.31
CA PHE A 256 6.94 20.69 9.67
C PHE A 256 5.71 20.66 10.60
N LYS A 257 5.50 19.55 11.30
CA LYS A 257 4.41 19.42 12.28
C LYS A 257 4.51 20.47 13.38
N GLN A 258 5.69 20.72 13.92
CA GLN A 258 5.91 21.75 14.95
C GLN A 258 5.53 23.15 14.45
N ARG A 259 5.86 23.47 13.20
CA ARG A 259 5.46 24.75 12.57
C ARG A 259 3.95 24.86 12.43
N CYS A 260 3.30 23.81 11.96
CA CYS A 260 1.86 23.78 11.85
C CYS A 260 1.17 23.93 13.20
N VAL A 261 1.63 23.21 14.25
CA VAL A 261 1.12 23.37 15.62
C VAL A 261 1.24 24.79 16.12
N GLY A 262 2.38 25.45 15.88
CA GLY A 262 2.58 26.84 16.26
C GLY A 262 1.70 27.86 15.48
N LEU A 263 0.99 27.41 14.43
CA LEU A 263 -0.02 28.18 13.68
C LEU A 263 -1.45 27.75 14.01
N GLY A 264 -1.64 26.80 14.94
CA GLY A 264 -2.96 26.20 15.22
C GLY A 264 -3.44 25.22 14.16
N ILE A 265 -2.60 24.87 13.17
CA ILE A 265 -2.93 23.97 12.07
C ILE A 265 -2.74 22.52 12.53
N SER A 266 -3.80 21.72 12.48
CA SER A 266 -3.80 20.32 12.88
C SER A 266 -4.23 19.36 11.77
N GLY A 267 -3.92 18.06 11.93
CA GLY A 267 -4.34 17.02 10.98
C GLY A 267 -3.56 16.98 9.66
N VAL A 268 -2.52 17.81 9.50
CA VAL A 268 -1.70 17.89 8.30
C VAL A 268 -0.28 17.37 8.51
N SER A 269 0.37 17.05 7.42
CA SER A 269 1.77 16.62 7.33
C SER A 269 2.36 17.11 5.99
N LEU A 270 3.66 16.95 5.77
CA LEU A 270 4.26 17.22 4.45
C LEU A 270 3.59 16.46 3.31
N HIS A 271 3.02 15.29 3.62
CA HIS A 271 2.26 14.53 2.63
C HIS A 271 0.92 15.16 2.25
N SER A 272 0.39 16.05 3.09
CA SER A 272 -0.85 16.77 2.84
C SER A 272 -0.77 17.73 1.65
N TYR A 273 0.43 18.18 1.27
CA TYR A 273 0.64 18.90 0.01
C TYR A 273 0.25 18.10 -1.22
N ARG A 274 0.46 16.77 -1.20
CA ARG A 274 0.05 15.91 -2.31
C ARG A 274 -1.46 15.76 -2.40
N TYR A 275 -2.15 15.71 -1.24
CA TYR A 275 -3.61 15.75 -1.21
C TYR A 275 -4.12 17.08 -1.75
N ALA A 276 -3.54 18.20 -1.29
CA ALA A 276 -3.90 19.54 -1.75
C ALA A 276 -3.73 19.69 -3.27
N TRP A 277 -2.64 19.19 -3.82
CA TRP A 277 -2.41 19.23 -5.26
C TRP A 277 -3.42 18.37 -6.02
N ALA A 278 -3.69 17.15 -5.54
CA ALA A 278 -4.66 16.23 -6.17
C ALA A 278 -6.09 16.79 -6.14
N GLU A 279 -6.49 17.40 -5.02
CA GLU A 279 -7.82 18.03 -4.88
C GLU A 279 -7.96 19.24 -5.79
N ARG A 280 -6.93 20.10 -5.87
CA ARG A 280 -6.92 21.25 -6.80
C ARG A 280 -6.98 20.80 -8.26
N ALA A 281 -6.19 19.77 -8.63
CA ALA A 281 -6.22 19.21 -9.96
C ALA A 281 -7.62 18.68 -10.33
N LEU A 282 -8.30 18.00 -9.41
CA LEU A 282 -9.64 17.51 -9.64
C LEU A 282 -10.66 18.68 -9.76
N LYS A 283 -10.59 19.67 -8.85
CA LYS A 283 -11.48 20.84 -8.86
C LYS A 283 -11.40 21.67 -10.15
N CYS A 284 -10.19 21.81 -10.72
CA CYS A 284 -10.01 22.56 -11.96
C CYS A 284 -10.17 21.71 -13.24
N GLY A 285 -10.62 20.44 -13.11
CA GLY A 285 -10.81 19.57 -14.27
C GLY A 285 -9.52 19.12 -14.96
N PHE A 286 -8.38 19.14 -14.23
CA PHE A 286 -7.11 18.66 -14.78
C PHE A 286 -7.20 17.16 -15.13
N PRO A 287 -6.79 16.73 -16.33
CA PRO A 287 -7.00 15.35 -16.78
C PRO A 287 -6.41 14.31 -15.80
N GLU A 288 -7.25 13.36 -15.34
CA GLU A 288 -6.88 12.34 -14.33
C GLU A 288 -5.58 11.60 -14.70
N ARG A 289 -5.37 11.33 -16.00
CA ARG A 289 -4.15 10.66 -16.50
C ARG A 289 -2.90 11.46 -16.16
N PHE A 290 -2.91 12.76 -16.44
CA PHE A 290 -1.75 13.61 -16.15
C PHE A 290 -1.56 13.82 -14.65
N ALA A 291 -2.65 13.96 -13.89
CA ALA A 291 -2.59 14.06 -12.43
C ALA A 291 -2.02 12.78 -11.81
N GLN A 292 -2.40 11.60 -12.32
CA GLN A 292 -1.86 10.32 -11.90
C GLN A 292 -0.37 10.22 -12.19
N GLN A 293 0.09 10.63 -13.38
CA GLN A 293 1.50 10.65 -13.76
C GLN A 293 2.31 11.64 -12.91
N ALA A 294 1.85 12.88 -12.75
CA ALA A 294 2.52 13.91 -11.95
C ALA A 294 2.74 13.44 -10.49
N LEU A 295 1.74 12.83 -9.90
CA LEU A 295 1.87 12.23 -8.57
C LEU A 295 2.53 10.85 -8.61
N GLY A 296 2.75 10.24 -9.79
CA GLY A 296 3.30 8.90 -10.03
C GLY A 296 2.53 7.85 -9.26
N HIS A 297 1.23 7.85 -9.36
CA HIS A 297 0.37 6.81 -8.80
C HIS A 297 0.21 5.68 -9.81
N ASN A 298 0.41 4.43 -9.37
CA ASN A 298 0.35 3.26 -10.26
C ASN A 298 -1.08 2.81 -10.57
N SER A 299 -2.10 3.36 -9.90
CA SER A 299 -3.50 3.01 -10.15
C SER A 299 -4.44 4.20 -9.94
N LYS A 300 -5.55 4.21 -10.69
CA LYS A 300 -6.62 5.20 -10.56
C LYS A 300 -7.23 5.19 -9.14
N ALA A 301 -7.39 4.01 -8.54
CA ALA A 301 -7.94 3.90 -7.19
C ALA A 301 -7.07 4.61 -6.15
N VAL A 302 -5.74 4.47 -6.24
CA VAL A 302 -4.81 5.20 -5.38
C VAL A 302 -4.92 6.70 -5.64
N HIS A 303 -4.97 7.14 -6.90
CA HIS A 303 -5.08 8.57 -7.23
C HIS A 303 -6.39 9.17 -6.69
N ARG A 304 -7.51 8.51 -6.90
CA ARG A 304 -8.83 8.95 -6.40
C ARG A 304 -8.88 9.07 -4.88
N ALA A 305 -8.19 8.19 -4.16
CA ALA A 305 -8.08 8.28 -2.70
C ALA A 305 -7.36 9.56 -2.22
N TYR A 306 -6.50 10.16 -3.05
CA TYR A 306 -5.85 11.44 -2.74
C TYR A 306 -6.77 12.65 -2.97
N ALA A 307 -7.72 12.56 -3.88
CA ALA A 307 -8.65 13.64 -4.19
C ALA A 307 -10.06 13.43 -3.58
N LYS A 308 -10.21 12.48 -2.63
CA LYS A 308 -11.52 12.04 -2.11
C LYS A 308 -12.32 13.13 -1.40
N HIS A 309 -11.66 14.17 -0.89
CA HIS A 309 -12.29 15.28 -0.20
C HIS A 309 -12.50 16.51 -1.10
N ALA A 310 -12.14 16.43 -2.39
CA ALA A 310 -12.43 17.51 -3.31
C ALA A 310 -13.94 17.61 -3.53
N GLU A 311 -14.52 18.74 -3.18
CA GLU A 311 -15.88 19.07 -3.58
C GLU A 311 -15.90 19.36 -5.06
N VAL A 312 -16.63 18.55 -5.81
CA VAL A 312 -16.85 18.72 -7.24
C VAL A 312 -18.34 19.01 -7.45
N THR A 313 -18.64 20.21 -7.95
CA THR A 313 -19.98 20.52 -8.38
C THR A 313 -20.25 19.81 -9.70
N VAL A 314 -21.23 18.92 -9.73
CA VAL A 314 -21.64 18.27 -10.97
C VAL A 314 -22.39 19.32 -11.82
N PRO A 315 -21.89 19.64 -13.03
CA PRO A 315 -22.58 20.58 -13.90
C PRO A 315 -23.94 20.04 -14.33
N SER A 316 -24.84 20.92 -14.67
CA SER A 316 -26.10 20.52 -15.30
C SER A 316 -25.80 19.81 -16.62
N LEU A 317 -26.48 18.71 -16.90
CA LEU A 317 -26.32 17.99 -18.17
C LEU A 317 -26.72 18.89 -19.36
N ASP A 318 -27.81 19.62 -19.22
CA ASP A 318 -28.32 20.51 -20.26
C ASP A 318 -27.32 21.63 -20.62
N ASP A 319 -26.64 22.18 -19.60
CA ASP A 319 -25.62 23.20 -19.84
C ASP A 319 -24.38 22.60 -20.50
N TRP A 320 -24.03 21.40 -20.11
CA TRP A 320 -22.92 20.66 -20.71
C TRP A 320 -23.18 20.29 -22.16
N GLU A 321 -24.43 19.86 -22.50
CA GLU A 321 -24.84 19.55 -23.86
C GLU A 321 -24.77 20.81 -24.73
N LYS A 322 -25.26 21.95 -24.24
CA LYS A 322 -25.20 23.24 -24.96
C LYS A 322 -23.76 23.68 -25.22
N GLU A 323 -22.86 23.49 -24.26
CA GLU A 323 -21.43 23.77 -24.47
C GLU A 323 -20.80 22.78 -25.45
N TRP A 324 -21.18 21.52 -25.39
CA TRP A 324 -20.69 20.47 -26.26
C TRP A 324 -21.11 20.74 -27.72
N GLU A 325 -22.35 21.16 -27.96
CA GLU A 325 -22.86 21.56 -29.28
C GLU A 325 -22.14 22.77 -29.86
N LYS A 326 -21.72 23.73 -29.01
CA LYS A 326 -21.01 24.92 -29.42
C LYS A 326 -19.55 24.67 -29.83
N ASN A 327 -19.00 23.50 -29.51
CA ASN A 327 -17.58 23.20 -29.71
C ASN A 327 -17.35 21.97 -30.61
N PRO A 328 -17.61 22.06 -31.94
CA PRO A 328 -17.55 20.93 -32.87
C PRO A 328 -16.18 20.24 -32.93
N GLN A 329 -15.09 20.96 -32.62
CA GLN A 329 -13.73 20.38 -32.64
C GLN A 329 -13.47 19.42 -31.46
N ARG A 330 -14.16 19.56 -30.32
CA ARG A 330 -14.13 18.58 -29.23
C ARG A 330 -14.93 17.32 -29.56
N ASN A 331 -15.87 17.43 -30.50
CA ASN A 331 -16.84 16.40 -30.90
C ASN A 331 -16.32 15.52 -32.04
N ALA A 332 -15.20 15.87 -32.68
CA ALA A 332 -14.55 14.99 -33.61
C ALA A 332 -14.05 13.75 -32.84
N GLN A 333 -14.86 12.70 -32.82
CA GLN A 333 -14.35 11.37 -32.46
C GLN A 333 -13.10 11.13 -33.30
N PRO A 334 -11.99 10.65 -32.72
CA PRO A 334 -10.86 10.22 -33.52
C PRO A 334 -11.42 9.24 -34.54
N LYS A 335 -11.34 9.58 -35.84
CA LYS A 335 -11.69 8.66 -36.93
C LYS A 335 -10.88 7.40 -36.69
N LEU A 336 -11.53 6.37 -36.19
CA LEU A 336 -10.97 5.04 -36.15
C LEU A 336 -10.75 4.66 -37.60
N LEU A 337 -9.52 4.78 -38.04
CA LEU A 337 -9.14 4.17 -39.35
C LEU A 337 -9.42 2.67 -39.21
N PRO A 338 -10.19 2.08 -40.12
CA PRO A 338 -10.40 0.64 -40.10
C PRO A 338 -9.03 -0.06 -40.21
N VAL A 339 -8.64 -0.71 -39.14
CA VAL A 339 -7.47 -1.60 -39.19
C VAL A 339 -7.92 -2.87 -39.90
N ASP A 340 -7.50 -3.05 -41.13
CA ASP A 340 -7.74 -4.28 -41.89
C ASP A 340 -6.84 -5.40 -41.32
N PHE A 341 -7.43 -6.21 -40.44
CA PHE A 341 -6.74 -7.38 -39.84
C PHE A 341 -6.54 -8.52 -40.85
N ARG A 342 -6.86 -8.34 -42.15
CA ARG A 342 -6.75 -9.37 -43.19
C ARG A 342 -5.55 -9.21 -44.11
N SER A 343 -4.65 -8.25 -43.86
CA SER A 343 -3.39 -8.21 -44.65
C SER A 343 -2.50 -9.36 -44.20
N PRO A 344 -2.20 -10.33 -45.07
CA PRO A 344 -1.26 -11.40 -44.74
C PRO A 344 0.12 -10.78 -44.55
N LEU A 345 0.80 -11.19 -43.49
CA LEU A 345 2.24 -10.95 -43.30
C LEU A 345 2.97 -11.33 -44.56
N ALA A 346 3.50 -10.35 -45.30
CA ALA A 346 4.36 -10.58 -46.43
C ALA A 346 5.57 -11.40 -45.95
N ALA A 347 5.74 -12.55 -46.56
CA ALA A 347 6.87 -13.44 -46.36
C ALA A 347 8.17 -12.65 -46.55
N ILE A 348 8.99 -12.57 -45.51
CA ILE A 348 10.38 -12.15 -45.65
C ILE A 348 11.08 -13.29 -46.37
N SER A 349 11.27 -13.13 -47.67
CA SER A 349 12.10 -14.02 -48.50
C SER A 349 13.55 -13.87 -48.01
N GLN A 350 14.12 -14.98 -47.60
CA GLN A 350 15.57 -15.17 -47.55
C GLN A 350 16.14 -14.95 -48.92
N SER A 351 17.14 -14.11 -49.02
CA SER A 351 18.11 -14.17 -50.12
C SER A 351 19.46 -13.64 -49.63
N ASN A 352 20.36 -14.58 -49.57
CA ASN A 352 21.84 -14.53 -49.57
C ASN A 352 22.57 -13.78 -48.48
#